data_681856c6316426f9e0a8e6f8f15796e2
#
_entry.id   681856c6316426f9e0a8e6f8f15796e2
#
_cell.length_a   1.000
_cell.length_b   1.000
_cell.length_c   1.000
_cell.angle_alpha   90.00
_cell.angle_beta   90.00
_cell.angle_gamma   90.00
#
_symmetry.space_group_name_H-M   'P 1'
#
loop_
_entity.id
_entity.type
_entity.pdbx_description
1 polymer ?
#
loop_
_entity_poly.entity_id
_entity_poly.type
_entity_poly.pdbx_seq_one_letter_code
_entity_poly.pdbx_strand_id
1 'polypeptide(L)'
;NSDASHKLAMNQMRGGFKNDINNLRTELVNFASLIELELDFSQEDVEFANMSELNKLLDKITSNLKKLIDSFKTGNVIKNGIPIAIVGEPNTGKSTLLNTLLNEDRAIVSSIAGTTRDTIEDQIIINGVNCRFIDTAGIRSTDDEIESIGIERTFKKMGESEIIFFLIDYSTLDKNKINYYVDYLNEIEEKFPQTKLLAILNKNDVKSEISINDLDKFKPIKISAKNKLNIESLTEEISFYISSLTSQIDNSTISNSRHYDLLNKTYEEIHKVKTSIANNVSSDLLAIDIKQAIYYLGELTGEISNDEILGNIFSKFCIGK
;
A
#
# COMPACT_ATOMS: atom_id res chain seq x y z
N ASN A 1 -2.13 -0.90 -19.49
CA ASN A 1 -1.28 -1.73 -18.61
C ASN A 1 0.14 -1.17 -18.68
N SER A 2 0.68 -0.74 -17.56
CA SER A 2 2.05 -0.20 -17.49
C SER A 2 3.08 -1.35 -17.47
N ASP A 3 4.33 -1.09 -17.89
CA ASP A 3 5.41 -2.09 -17.88
C ASP A 3 5.68 -2.62 -16.46
N ALA A 4 5.59 -1.76 -15.46
CA ALA A 4 5.76 -2.15 -14.05
C ALA A 4 4.64 -3.08 -13.58
N SER A 5 3.38 -2.81 -13.95
CA SER A 5 2.25 -3.70 -13.63
C SER A 5 2.38 -5.07 -14.32
N HIS A 6 2.89 -5.08 -15.55
CA HIS A 6 3.15 -6.33 -16.28
C HIS A 6 4.25 -7.15 -15.61
N LYS A 7 5.37 -6.50 -15.22
CA LYS A 7 6.48 -7.15 -14.49
C LYS A 7 6.02 -7.72 -13.16
N LEU A 8 5.20 -6.99 -12.41
CA LEU A 8 4.62 -7.45 -11.14
C LEU A 8 3.73 -8.69 -11.37
N ALA A 9 2.85 -8.67 -12.38
CA ALA A 9 2.01 -9.81 -12.72
C ALA A 9 2.84 -11.04 -13.11
N MET A 10 3.88 -10.88 -13.92
CA MET A 10 4.79 -11.95 -14.30
C MET A 10 5.54 -12.56 -13.11
N ASN A 11 5.97 -11.73 -12.15
CA ASN A 11 6.63 -12.20 -10.93
C ASN A 11 5.65 -13.04 -10.07
N GLN A 12 4.41 -12.60 -9.93
CA GLN A 12 3.37 -13.37 -9.23
C GLN A 12 3.07 -14.71 -9.91
N MET A 13 3.07 -14.77 -11.24
CA MET A 13 2.87 -16.01 -12.01
C MET A 13 4.03 -17.01 -11.85
N ARG A 14 5.25 -16.56 -11.54
CA ARG A 14 6.42 -17.44 -11.31
C ARG A 14 6.33 -18.25 -10.02
N GLY A 15 5.34 -18.03 -9.17
CA GLY A 15 4.99 -18.91 -8.06
C GLY A 15 5.88 -18.80 -6.81
N GLY A 16 6.79 -17.83 -6.71
CA GLY A 16 7.65 -17.63 -5.53
C GLY A 16 6.82 -17.46 -4.25
N PHE A 17 5.84 -16.55 -4.29
CA PHE A 17 4.86 -16.34 -3.21
C PHE A 17 4.14 -17.64 -2.80
N LYS A 18 3.63 -18.42 -3.78
CA LYS A 18 2.90 -19.65 -3.51
C LYS A 18 3.76 -20.69 -2.79
N ASN A 19 5.01 -20.84 -3.21
CA ASN A 19 5.95 -21.79 -2.60
C ASN A 19 6.28 -21.40 -1.16
N ASP A 20 6.52 -20.12 -0.89
CA ASP A 20 6.81 -19.62 0.46
C ASP A 20 5.63 -19.87 1.40
N ILE A 21 4.40 -19.58 0.96
CA ILE A 21 3.18 -19.84 1.75
C ILE A 21 2.97 -21.35 1.98
N ASN A 22 3.17 -22.18 0.97
CA ASN A 22 3.02 -23.62 1.10
C ASN A 22 4.02 -24.22 2.09
N ASN A 23 5.27 -23.75 2.08
CA ASN A 23 6.28 -24.18 3.05
C ASN A 23 5.85 -23.84 4.49
N LEU A 24 5.42 -22.58 4.72
CA LEU A 24 4.94 -22.16 6.04
C LEU A 24 3.71 -22.96 6.48
N ARG A 25 2.79 -23.20 5.56
CA ARG A 25 1.59 -23.99 5.79
C ARG A 25 1.95 -25.43 6.17
N THR A 26 2.87 -26.07 5.44
CA THR A 26 3.33 -27.44 5.73
C THR A 26 3.99 -27.55 7.10
N GLU A 27 4.85 -26.59 7.48
CA GLU A 27 5.45 -26.55 8.80
C GLU A 27 4.37 -26.42 9.90
N LEU A 28 3.34 -25.59 9.67
CA LEU A 28 2.25 -25.40 10.63
C LEU A 28 1.32 -26.62 10.73
N VAL A 29 1.03 -27.31 9.61
CA VAL A 29 0.29 -28.59 9.58
C VAL A 29 1.03 -29.68 10.37
N ASN A 30 2.35 -29.78 10.21
CA ASN A 30 3.17 -30.72 10.99
C ASN A 30 3.03 -30.46 12.50
N PHE A 31 3.06 -29.18 12.90
CA PHE A 31 2.90 -28.83 14.33
C PHE A 31 1.49 -29.10 14.84
N ALA A 32 0.46 -28.76 14.06
CA ALA A 32 -0.93 -29.08 14.41
C ALA A 32 -1.11 -30.59 14.62
N SER A 33 -0.49 -31.40 13.76
CA SER A 33 -0.55 -32.86 13.87
C SER A 33 0.11 -33.38 15.16
N LEU A 34 1.20 -32.76 15.63
CA LEU A 34 1.85 -33.14 16.91
C LEU A 34 0.99 -32.78 18.12
N ILE A 35 0.34 -31.59 18.08
CA ILE A 35 -0.58 -31.18 19.15
C ILE A 35 -1.82 -32.08 19.20
N GLU A 36 -2.40 -32.45 18.05
CA GLU A 36 -3.51 -33.40 18.00
C GLU A 36 -3.13 -34.77 18.58
N LEU A 37 -1.94 -35.23 18.23
CA LEU A 37 -1.42 -36.48 18.79
C LEU A 37 -1.25 -36.42 20.33
N GLU A 38 -0.74 -35.29 20.83
CA GLU A 38 -0.60 -35.06 22.28
C GLU A 38 -1.96 -35.06 22.99
N LEU A 39 -2.99 -34.48 22.35
CA LEU A 39 -4.35 -34.50 22.88
C LEU A 39 -4.96 -35.90 22.92
N ASP A 40 -4.73 -36.70 21.86
CA ASP A 40 -5.22 -38.10 21.81
C ASP A 40 -4.55 -39.01 22.87
N PHE A 41 -3.27 -38.74 23.18
CA PHE A 41 -2.50 -39.50 24.19
C PHE A 41 -2.36 -38.77 25.54
N SER A 42 -3.21 -37.81 25.84
CA SER A 42 -3.17 -36.97 27.04
C SER A 42 -3.22 -37.75 28.37
N GLN A 43 -3.61 -39.03 28.35
CA GLN A 43 -3.61 -39.92 29.52
C GLN A 43 -2.23 -40.52 29.82
N GLU A 44 -1.24 -40.41 28.91
CA GLU A 44 0.06 -41.09 29.02
C GLU A 44 1.20 -40.13 29.40
N ASP A 45 0.94 -38.85 29.72
CA ASP A 45 1.93 -37.83 30.10
C ASP A 45 3.09 -37.69 29.08
N VAL A 46 2.81 -37.83 27.77
CA VAL A 46 3.81 -37.75 26.71
C VAL A 46 3.71 -36.37 26.01
N GLU A 47 4.80 -35.61 26.03
CA GLU A 47 4.93 -34.37 25.26
C GLU A 47 5.50 -34.69 23.88
N PHE A 48 4.70 -34.53 22.82
CA PHE A 48 5.13 -34.69 21.42
C PHE A 48 5.49 -33.33 20.77
N ALA A 49 4.85 -32.24 21.19
CA ALA A 49 5.02 -30.93 20.65
C ALA A 49 5.99 -30.09 21.48
N ASN A 50 7.15 -29.76 20.90
CA ASN A 50 8.11 -28.87 21.54
C ASN A 50 7.66 -27.39 21.41
N MET A 51 7.13 -26.82 22.50
CA MET A 51 6.61 -25.44 22.52
C MET A 51 7.68 -24.39 22.18
N SER A 52 8.97 -24.65 22.44
CA SER A 52 10.06 -23.76 22.03
C SER A 52 10.25 -23.75 20.52
N GLU A 53 10.11 -24.88 19.86
CA GLU A 53 10.16 -24.98 18.40
C GLU A 53 8.93 -24.36 17.76
N LEU A 54 7.74 -24.55 18.34
CA LEU A 54 6.53 -23.88 17.91
C LEU A 54 6.69 -22.34 17.96
N ASN A 55 7.20 -21.80 19.06
CA ASN A 55 7.41 -20.35 19.16
C ASN A 55 8.36 -19.84 18.09
N LYS A 56 9.47 -20.53 17.80
CA LYS A 56 10.39 -20.14 16.70
C LYS A 56 9.71 -20.18 15.33
N LEU A 57 8.87 -21.20 15.10
CA LEU A 57 8.08 -21.30 13.87
C LEU A 57 7.09 -20.15 13.75
N LEU A 58 6.35 -19.84 14.81
CA LEU A 58 5.41 -18.73 14.84
C LEU A 58 6.10 -17.38 14.62
N ASP A 59 7.31 -17.17 15.17
CA ASP A 59 8.12 -15.99 14.91
C ASP A 59 8.52 -15.87 13.43
N LYS A 60 8.96 -16.97 12.82
CA LYS A 60 9.29 -17.06 11.41
C LYS A 60 8.07 -16.74 10.53
N ILE A 61 6.92 -17.34 10.83
CA ILE A 61 5.66 -17.12 10.12
C ILE A 61 5.25 -15.64 10.25
N THR A 62 5.23 -15.11 11.48
CA THR A 62 4.87 -13.72 11.75
C THR A 62 5.73 -12.74 10.95
N SER A 63 7.06 -12.96 10.92
CA SER A 63 8.00 -12.12 10.17
C SER A 63 7.73 -12.15 8.66
N ASN A 64 7.47 -13.35 8.10
CA ASN A 64 7.19 -13.51 6.69
C ASN A 64 5.84 -12.92 6.29
N LEU A 65 4.78 -13.17 7.09
CA LEU A 65 3.46 -12.56 6.87
C LEU A 65 3.54 -11.04 6.88
N LYS A 66 4.26 -10.47 7.85
CA LYS A 66 4.44 -9.01 7.94
C LYS A 66 5.12 -8.43 6.70
N LYS A 67 6.20 -9.05 6.23
CA LYS A 67 6.87 -8.62 4.98
C LYS A 67 5.91 -8.64 3.78
N LEU A 68 5.09 -9.69 3.65
CA LEU A 68 4.11 -9.81 2.57
C LEU A 68 3.00 -8.76 2.69
N ILE A 69 2.48 -8.54 3.89
CA ILE A 69 1.47 -7.51 4.17
C ILE A 69 2.02 -6.12 3.84
N ASP A 70 3.22 -5.81 4.30
CA ASP A 70 3.88 -4.52 4.04
C ASP A 70 4.15 -4.31 2.53
N SER A 71 4.44 -5.37 1.77
CA SER A 71 4.65 -5.31 0.32
C SER A 71 3.38 -4.97 -0.47
N PHE A 72 2.19 -5.20 0.12
CA PHE A 72 0.91 -4.96 -0.56
C PHE A 72 0.72 -3.51 -0.95
N LYS A 73 1.13 -2.55 -0.09
CA LYS A 73 1.01 -1.13 -0.39
C LYS A 73 1.70 -0.82 -1.71
N THR A 74 2.96 -1.21 -1.86
CA THR A 74 3.76 -1.01 -3.08
C THR A 74 3.16 -1.75 -4.27
N GLY A 75 2.81 -3.03 -4.12
CA GLY A 75 2.23 -3.83 -5.18
C GLY A 75 0.88 -3.31 -5.68
N ASN A 76 0.02 -2.87 -4.76
CA ASN A 76 -1.30 -2.31 -5.07
C ASN A 76 -1.19 -0.97 -5.82
N VAL A 77 -0.29 -0.08 -5.36
CA VAL A 77 -0.02 1.21 -5.99
C VAL A 77 0.50 1.02 -7.42
N ILE A 78 1.40 0.08 -7.65
CA ILE A 78 1.95 -0.19 -8.99
C ILE A 78 0.91 -0.84 -9.91
N LYS A 79 0.07 -1.73 -9.39
CA LYS A 79 -0.98 -2.39 -10.16
C LYS A 79 -2.10 -1.44 -10.56
N ASN A 80 -2.59 -0.64 -9.60
CA ASN A 80 -3.76 0.22 -9.77
C ASN A 80 -3.40 1.65 -10.17
N GLY A 81 -2.11 2.00 -10.15
CA GLY A 81 -1.60 3.34 -10.38
C GLY A 81 -1.40 4.14 -9.09
N ILE A 82 -0.44 5.05 -9.14
CA ILE A 82 -0.09 5.93 -8.02
C ILE A 82 -1.16 7.02 -7.90
N PRO A 83 -1.91 7.07 -6.78
CA PRO A 83 -2.90 8.12 -6.59
C PRO A 83 -2.22 9.45 -6.22
N ILE A 84 -2.51 10.50 -6.99
CA ILE A 84 -1.98 11.86 -6.81
C ILE A 84 -3.13 12.80 -6.49
N ALA A 85 -3.07 13.49 -5.37
CA ALA A 85 -3.98 14.58 -5.03
C ALA A 85 -3.37 15.91 -5.44
N ILE A 86 -4.15 16.77 -6.13
CA ILE A 86 -3.78 18.15 -6.41
C ILE A 86 -4.59 19.05 -5.50
N VAL A 87 -3.93 19.76 -4.60
CA VAL A 87 -4.55 20.62 -3.60
C VAL A 87 -3.92 22.01 -3.59
N GLY A 88 -4.60 22.97 -3.02
CA GLY A 88 -4.18 24.38 -2.95
C GLY A 88 -5.38 25.31 -2.99
N GLU A 89 -5.17 26.57 -2.68
CA GLU A 89 -6.21 27.61 -2.70
C GLU A 89 -6.90 27.75 -4.08
N PRO A 90 -8.08 28.35 -4.16
CA PRO A 90 -8.70 28.72 -5.43
C PRO A 90 -7.73 29.53 -6.31
N ASN A 91 -7.83 29.37 -7.62
CA ASN A 91 -7.05 30.10 -8.62
C ASN A 91 -5.50 29.90 -8.56
N THR A 92 -4.98 28.94 -7.82
CA THR A 92 -3.54 28.59 -7.82
C THR A 92 -3.09 27.89 -9.11
N GLY A 93 -4.04 27.47 -9.97
CA GLY A 93 -3.75 26.86 -11.27
C GLY A 93 -3.79 25.33 -11.28
N LYS A 94 -4.54 24.70 -10.36
CA LYS A 94 -4.70 23.25 -10.28
C LYS A 94 -5.19 22.62 -11.59
N SER A 95 -6.26 23.16 -12.16
CA SER A 95 -6.83 22.68 -13.44
C SER A 95 -5.85 22.89 -14.60
N THR A 96 -5.11 24.02 -14.60
CA THR A 96 -4.10 24.30 -15.62
C THR A 96 -2.95 23.31 -15.54
N LEU A 97 -2.46 23.01 -14.33
CA LEU A 97 -1.40 22.02 -14.13
C LEU A 97 -1.84 20.61 -14.58
N LEU A 98 -3.03 20.19 -14.15
CA LEU A 98 -3.59 18.92 -14.58
C LEU A 98 -3.67 18.79 -16.10
N ASN A 99 -4.24 19.81 -16.78
CA ASN A 99 -4.34 19.82 -18.23
C ASN A 99 -2.96 19.85 -18.91
N THR A 100 -1.97 20.55 -18.33
CA THR A 100 -0.61 20.56 -18.85
C THR A 100 0.03 19.19 -18.78
N LEU A 101 -0.09 18.50 -17.62
CA LEU A 101 0.44 17.15 -17.44
C LEU A 101 -0.24 16.12 -18.36
N LEU A 102 -1.55 16.24 -18.57
CA LEU A 102 -2.31 15.37 -19.48
C LEU A 102 -1.96 15.59 -20.95
N ASN A 103 -1.57 16.80 -21.34
CA ASN A 103 -1.24 17.18 -22.73
C ASN A 103 0.25 17.10 -23.06
N GLU A 104 1.09 16.61 -22.16
CA GLU A 104 2.50 16.34 -22.51
C GLU A 104 2.62 15.09 -23.39
N ASP A 105 3.48 15.15 -24.42
CA ASP A 105 3.70 14.04 -25.39
C ASP A 105 4.20 12.74 -24.75
N ARG A 106 4.63 12.78 -23.49
CA ARG A 106 5.03 11.61 -22.67
C ARG A 106 3.87 10.96 -21.94
N ALA A 107 2.70 11.61 -21.90
CA ALA A 107 1.50 11.07 -21.25
C ALA A 107 0.70 10.24 -22.25
N ILE A 108 0.82 8.91 -22.20
CA ILE A 108 -0.11 8.04 -22.92
C ILE A 108 -1.43 8.06 -22.15
N VAL A 109 -2.37 8.89 -22.61
CA VAL A 109 -3.73 8.93 -22.05
C VAL A 109 -4.43 7.62 -22.40
N SER A 110 -4.61 6.76 -21.44
CA SER A 110 -5.43 5.58 -21.59
C SER A 110 -6.88 5.92 -21.23
N SER A 111 -7.67 6.31 -22.23
CA SER A 111 -9.13 6.36 -22.09
C SER A 111 -9.70 4.94 -22.21
N ILE A 112 -9.68 4.17 -21.13
CA ILE A 112 -10.46 2.95 -21.06
C ILE A 112 -11.89 3.34 -20.70
N ALA A 113 -12.71 3.51 -21.73
CA ALA A 113 -14.16 3.60 -21.59
C ALA A 113 -14.70 2.22 -21.20
N GLY A 114 -15.19 2.08 -19.97
CA GLY A 114 -15.95 0.88 -19.61
C GLY A 114 -15.74 0.38 -18.17
N THR A 115 -16.16 1.15 -17.18
CA THR A 115 -16.78 0.62 -15.96
C THR A 115 -17.69 1.71 -15.38
N THR A 116 -18.90 1.29 -15.08
CA THR A 116 -20.03 2.09 -14.66
C THR A 116 -19.82 2.75 -13.31
N ARG A 117 -20.11 4.07 -13.23
CA ARG A 117 -20.43 4.85 -12.01
C ARG A 117 -19.34 5.30 -11.05
N ASP A 118 -18.06 4.98 -11.26
CA ASP A 118 -16.98 5.52 -10.43
C ASP A 118 -16.36 6.76 -11.09
N THR A 119 -15.96 7.72 -10.27
CA THR A 119 -15.39 9.03 -10.65
C THR A 119 -14.38 8.89 -11.80
N ILE A 120 -14.56 9.69 -12.86
CA ILE A 120 -13.61 9.76 -13.97
C ILE A 120 -12.31 10.34 -13.41
N GLU A 121 -11.32 9.48 -13.20
CA GLU A 121 -9.98 9.88 -12.80
C GLU A 121 -9.12 10.06 -14.05
N ASP A 122 -8.40 11.17 -14.12
CA ASP A 122 -7.42 11.41 -15.17
C ASP A 122 -6.13 10.64 -14.86
N GLN A 123 -5.52 10.05 -15.89
CA GLN A 123 -4.35 9.19 -15.73
C GLN A 123 -3.24 9.59 -16.70
N ILE A 124 -1.99 9.50 -16.24
CA ILE A 124 -0.78 9.64 -17.04
C ILE A 124 0.18 8.51 -16.76
N ILE A 125 1.04 8.17 -17.71
CA ILE A 125 2.11 7.18 -17.50
C ILE A 125 3.43 7.91 -17.36
N ILE A 126 4.07 7.77 -16.22
CA ILE A 126 5.40 8.32 -15.95
C ILE A 126 6.33 7.14 -15.63
N ASN A 127 7.44 7.04 -16.35
CA ASN A 127 8.45 5.99 -16.14
C ASN A 127 7.87 4.56 -16.17
N GLY A 128 6.89 4.32 -17.05
CA GLY A 128 6.22 3.01 -17.17
C GLY A 128 5.29 2.65 -16.02
N VAL A 129 4.95 3.60 -15.15
CA VAL A 129 3.97 3.44 -14.07
C VAL A 129 2.80 4.36 -14.31
N ASN A 130 1.58 3.86 -14.08
CA ASN A 130 0.38 4.66 -14.15
C ASN A 130 0.27 5.57 -12.92
N CYS A 131 0.03 6.87 -13.15
CA CYS A 131 -0.29 7.87 -12.14
C CYS A 131 -1.72 8.34 -12.37
N ARG A 132 -2.57 8.28 -11.35
CA ARG A 132 -3.98 8.68 -11.44
C ARG A 132 -4.26 9.85 -10.52
N PHE A 133 -4.85 10.90 -11.09
CA PHE A 133 -5.24 12.08 -10.32
C PHE A 133 -6.61 11.85 -9.71
N ILE A 134 -6.67 11.84 -8.38
CA ILE A 134 -7.92 11.59 -7.66
C ILE A 134 -8.80 12.83 -7.59
N ASP A 135 -10.11 12.61 -7.77
CA ASP A 135 -11.17 13.63 -7.71
C ASP A 135 -10.95 14.86 -8.62
N THR A 136 -10.65 14.60 -9.88
CA THR A 136 -10.46 15.68 -10.89
C THR A 136 -11.76 16.43 -11.21
N ALA A 137 -12.93 15.90 -10.87
CA ALA A 137 -14.21 16.56 -11.04
C ALA A 137 -14.29 17.89 -10.27
N GLY A 138 -13.81 17.91 -9.01
CA GLY A 138 -13.73 19.12 -8.22
C GLY A 138 -12.66 20.12 -8.69
N ILE A 139 -11.70 19.68 -9.51
CA ILE A 139 -10.67 20.53 -10.11
C ILE A 139 -11.19 21.18 -11.40
N ARG A 140 -12.10 20.53 -12.12
CA ARG A 140 -12.67 20.98 -13.39
C ARG A 140 -13.89 21.88 -13.23
N SER A 141 -14.65 21.75 -12.13
CA SER A 141 -15.75 22.64 -11.80
C SER A 141 -15.20 23.94 -11.21
N THR A 142 -15.43 25.04 -11.89
CA THR A 142 -14.93 26.39 -11.54
C THR A 142 -15.88 27.16 -10.61
N ASP A 143 -16.80 26.52 -9.93
CA ASP A 143 -17.79 27.20 -9.12
C ASP A 143 -17.35 27.28 -7.64
N ASP A 144 -17.22 28.54 -7.20
CA ASP A 144 -16.85 29.03 -5.86
C ASP A 144 -17.94 28.76 -4.80
N GLU A 145 -18.42 27.55 -4.62
CA GLU A 145 -19.36 27.31 -3.53
C GLU A 145 -18.88 26.24 -2.54
N ILE A 146 -18.79 26.70 -1.28
CA ILE A 146 -18.71 25.92 -0.03
C ILE A 146 -17.29 25.63 0.48
N GLU A 147 -16.72 26.64 1.13
CA GLU A 147 -15.37 26.61 1.75
C GLU A 147 -15.24 25.64 2.94
N SER A 148 -16.27 25.42 3.72
CA SER A 148 -16.20 24.57 4.93
C SER A 148 -16.32 23.06 4.66
N ILE A 149 -17.09 22.64 3.67
CA ILE A 149 -17.17 21.24 3.21
C ILE A 149 -15.90 20.86 2.40
N GLY A 150 -15.18 21.86 1.86
CA GLY A 150 -13.96 21.69 1.10
C GLY A 150 -12.77 21.19 1.90
N ILE A 151 -12.60 21.62 3.15
CA ILE A 151 -11.41 21.28 3.97
C ILE A 151 -11.42 19.79 4.33
N GLU A 152 -12.51 19.27 4.84
CA GLU A 152 -12.62 17.85 5.22
C GLU A 152 -12.45 16.92 4.02
N ARG A 153 -13.05 17.26 2.88
CA ARG A 153 -12.85 16.54 1.61
C ARG A 153 -11.40 16.59 1.14
N THR A 154 -10.74 17.73 1.30
CA THR A 154 -9.33 17.91 0.93
C THR A 154 -8.42 17.00 1.77
N PHE A 155 -8.62 16.95 3.08
CA PHE A 155 -7.86 16.05 3.95
C PHE A 155 -8.15 14.57 3.64
N LYS A 156 -9.39 14.22 3.31
CA LYS A 156 -9.73 12.86 2.88
C LYS A 156 -8.97 12.48 1.60
N LYS A 157 -8.95 13.35 0.59
CA LYS A 157 -8.18 13.15 -0.67
C LYS A 157 -6.70 12.97 -0.41
N MET A 158 -6.12 13.82 0.46
CA MET A 158 -4.72 13.68 0.86
C MET A 158 -4.44 12.31 1.50
N GLY A 159 -5.33 11.82 2.36
CA GLY A 159 -5.23 10.51 3.00
C GLY A 159 -5.35 9.31 2.05
N GLU A 160 -6.03 9.50 0.90
CA GLU A 160 -6.18 8.47 -0.15
C GLU A 160 -5.05 8.52 -1.20
N SER A 161 -4.13 9.50 -1.11
CA SER A 161 -3.05 9.71 -2.07
C SER A 161 -1.70 9.17 -1.60
N GLU A 162 -0.86 8.78 -2.56
CA GLU A 162 0.56 8.48 -2.33
C GLU A 162 1.45 9.71 -2.55
N ILE A 163 0.96 10.66 -3.38
CA ILE A 163 1.65 11.92 -3.65
C ILE A 163 0.65 13.06 -3.50
N ILE A 164 1.04 14.10 -2.78
CA ILE A 164 0.29 15.35 -2.65
C ILE A 164 1.03 16.43 -3.42
N PHE A 165 0.38 17.03 -4.43
CA PHE A 165 0.80 18.26 -5.07
C PHE A 165 0.13 19.41 -4.35
N PHE A 166 0.88 20.15 -3.55
CA PHE A 166 0.39 21.33 -2.87
C PHE A 166 0.75 22.57 -3.69
N LEU A 167 -0.24 23.16 -4.40
CA LEU A 167 -0.05 24.31 -5.27
C LEU A 167 -0.20 25.61 -4.50
N ILE A 168 0.81 26.45 -4.65
CA ILE A 168 0.88 27.82 -4.11
C ILE A 168 1.01 28.81 -5.29
N ASP A 169 0.23 29.86 -5.29
CA ASP A 169 0.37 30.95 -6.26
C ASP A 169 1.57 31.83 -5.92
N TYR A 170 2.67 31.63 -6.63
CA TYR A 170 3.92 32.38 -6.40
C TYR A 170 3.76 33.87 -6.65
N SER A 171 2.87 34.30 -7.56
CA SER A 171 2.67 35.70 -7.93
C SER A 171 2.02 36.54 -6.81
N THR A 172 1.33 35.89 -5.87
CA THR A 172 0.59 36.57 -4.79
C THR A 172 1.19 36.33 -3.41
N LEU A 173 2.38 35.74 -3.35
CA LEU A 173 3.05 35.48 -2.09
C LEU A 173 3.48 36.79 -1.40
N ASP A 174 3.24 36.84 -0.10
CA ASP A 174 3.80 37.79 0.83
C ASP A 174 4.32 37.06 2.06
N LYS A 175 4.95 37.77 2.99
CA LYS A 175 5.55 37.17 4.18
C LYS A 175 4.52 36.46 5.08
N ASN A 176 3.31 37.00 5.17
CA ASN A 176 2.25 36.40 6.03
C ASN A 176 1.75 35.11 5.40
N LYS A 177 1.56 35.07 4.07
CA LYS A 177 1.18 33.86 3.34
C LYS A 177 2.26 32.79 3.41
N ILE A 178 3.54 33.15 3.35
CA ILE A 178 4.64 32.20 3.50
C ILE A 178 4.56 31.51 4.85
N ASN A 179 4.40 32.26 5.96
CA ASN A 179 4.26 31.67 7.29
C ASN A 179 3.04 30.74 7.38
N TYR A 180 1.91 31.18 6.86
CA TYR A 180 0.69 30.33 6.79
C TYR A 180 0.94 29.03 6.05
N TYR A 181 1.59 29.07 4.87
CA TYR A 181 1.86 27.85 4.12
C TYR A 181 2.89 26.97 4.79
N VAL A 182 3.89 27.50 5.48
CA VAL A 182 4.85 26.71 6.27
C VAL A 182 4.12 25.94 7.35
N ASP A 183 3.23 26.59 8.10
CA ASP A 183 2.45 25.94 9.16
C ASP A 183 1.53 24.85 8.58
N TYR A 184 0.86 25.15 7.48
CA TYR A 184 -0.06 24.21 6.82
C TYR A 184 0.66 23.00 6.20
N LEU A 185 1.81 23.19 5.59
CA LEU A 185 2.64 22.10 5.06
C LEU A 185 3.19 21.21 6.17
N ASN A 186 3.57 21.79 7.33
CA ASN A 186 3.96 21.02 8.52
C ASN A 186 2.78 20.16 9.02
N GLU A 187 1.57 20.71 9.09
CA GLU A 187 0.37 19.96 9.48
C GLU A 187 0.12 18.77 8.54
N ILE A 188 0.30 18.96 7.22
CA ILE A 188 0.16 17.88 6.24
C ILE A 188 1.21 16.80 6.47
N GLU A 189 2.49 17.15 6.67
CA GLU A 189 3.55 16.17 6.96
C GLU A 189 3.29 15.38 8.23
N GLU A 190 2.77 16.03 9.29
CA GLU A 190 2.41 15.36 10.54
C GLU A 190 1.23 14.41 10.39
N LYS A 191 0.18 14.82 9.65
CA LYS A 191 -1.02 13.99 9.44
C LYS A 191 -0.79 12.84 8.46
N PHE A 192 0.07 13.04 7.45
CA PHE A 192 0.31 12.08 6.37
C PHE A 192 1.80 11.75 6.21
N PRO A 193 2.47 11.19 7.25
CA PRO A 193 3.92 10.98 7.25
C PRO A 193 4.40 9.96 6.19
N GLN A 194 3.50 9.17 5.66
CA GLN A 194 3.78 8.16 4.63
C GLN A 194 3.58 8.67 3.20
N THR A 195 3.01 9.86 3.02
CA THR A 195 2.65 10.42 1.72
C THR A 195 3.75 11.39 1.26
N LYS A 196 4.16 11.28 -0.01
CA LYS A 196 5.15 12.22 -0.58
C LYS A 196 4.51 13.58 -0.81
N LEU A 197 4.90 14.57 -0.03
CA LEU A 197 4.46 15.96 -0.22
C LEU A 197 5.40 16.68 -1.19
N LEU A 198 4.84 17.31 -2.24
CA LEU A 198 5.54 18.19 -3.17
C LEU A 198 4.92 19.59 -3.12
N ALA A 199 5.64 20.54 -2.55
CA ALA A 199 5.27 21.95 -2.56
C ALA A 199 5.59 22.53 -3.95
N ILE A 200 4.59 23.13 -4.62
CA ILE A 200 4.69 23.61 -5.98
C ILE A 200 4.36 25.09 -6.02
N LEU A 201 5.34 25.92 -6.38
CA LEU A 201 5.16 27.35 -6.59
C LEU A 201 4.81 27.60 -8.07
N ASN A 202 3.51 27.73 -8.34
CA ASN A 202 3.00 27.96 -9.70
C ASN A 202 2.98 29.45 -10.04
N LYS A 203 2.87 29.77 -11.32
CA LYS A 203 2.89 31.13 -11.92
C LYS A 203 4.24 31.84 -11.77
N ASN A 204 5.32 31.08 -11.85
CA ASN A 204 6.69 31.60 -11.81
C ASN A 204 7.07 32.49 -13.03
N ASP A 205 6.21 32.56 -14.02
CA ASP A 205 6.30 33.49 -15.16
C ASP A 205 5.98 34.94 -14.75
N VAL A 206 5.27 35.11 -13.63
CA VAL A 206 5.02 36.43 -13.05
C VAL A 206 6.11 36.69 -12.01
N LYS A 207 6.89 37.77 -12.24
CA LYS A 207 8.02 38.10 -11.35
C LYS A 207 7.54 38.35 -9.92
N SER A 208 8.15 37.66 -8.98
CA SER A 208 8.05 37.90 -7.54
C SER A 208 9.46 38.13 -7.00
N GLU A 209 9.67 39.22 -6.26
CA GLU A 209 10.95 39.56 -5.63
C GLU A 209 11.04 39.00 -4.18
N ILE A 210 10.03 38.24 -3.77
CA ILE A 210 9.95 37.76 -2.39
C ILE A 210 10.94 36.61 -2.12
N SER A 211 11.62 36.71 -0.98
CA SER A 211 12.42 35.58 -0.46
C SER A 211 11.51 34.48 0.06
N ILE A 212 11.78 33.24 -0.33
CA ILE A 212 11.02 32.04 0.06
C ILE A 212 11.82 31.13 1.00
N ASN A 213 12.88 31.63 1.65
CA ASN A 213 13.80 30.82 2.46
C ASN A 213 13.07 29.96 3.51
N ASP A 214 11.96 30.47 4.07
CA ASP A 214 11.17 29.74 5.06
C ASP A 214 10.47 28.48 4.48
N LEU A 215 10.27 28.43 3.15
CA LEU A 215 9.75 27.27 2.43
C LEU A 215 10.83 26.29 1.96
N ASP A 216 12.11 26.62 2.07
CA ASP A 216 13.23 25.81 1.56
C ASP A 216 13.30 24.40 2.21
N LYS A 217 12.77 24.26 3.41
CA LYS A 217 12.61 22.97 4.09
C LYS A 217 11.84 21.97 3.20
N PHE A 218 10.82 22.44 2.47
CA PHE A 218 9.95 21.62 1.63
C PHE A 218 10.48 21.47 0.20
N LYS A 219 11.66 22.06 -0.11
CA LYS A 219 12.27 22.03 -1.47
C LYS A 219 11.27 22.37 -2.57
N PRO A 220 10.64 23.54 -2.55
CA PRO A 220 9.54 23.85 -3.45
C PRO A 220 9.98 23.88 -4.91
N ILE A 221 9.15 23.30 -5.79
CA ILE A 221 9.39 23.27 -7.23
C ILE A 221 8.70 24.50 -7.85
N LYS A 222 9.47 25.40 -8.47
CA LYS A 222 8.93 26.56 -9.16
C LYS A 222 8.55 26.20 -10.60
N ILE A 223 7.27 26.39 -10.96
CA ILE A 223 6.74 26.08 -12.30
C ILE A 223 5.91 27.25 -12.85
N SER A 224 5.67 27.25 -14.16
CA SER A 224 4.54 27.89 -14.76
C SER A 224 3.72 26.88 -15.55
N ALA A 225 2.61 26.44 -14.97
CA ALA A 225 1.72 25.50 -15.64
C ALA A 225 1.16 26.07 -16.95
N LYS A 226 0.86 27.38 -17.00
CA LYS A 226 0.34 28.07 -18.20
C LYS A 226 1.35 28.07 -19.33
N ASN A 227 2.62 28.36 -19.03
CA ASN A 227 3.67 28.52 -20.04
C ASN A 227 4.51 27.24 -20.19
N LYS A 228 4.13 26.13 -19.51
CA LYS A 228 4.84 24.84 -19.49
C LYS A 228 6.30 24.96 -19.04
N LEU A 229 6.62 25.91 -18.16
CA LEU A 229 7.97 26.11 -17.67
C LEU A 229 8.24 25.19 -16.47
N ASN A 230 9.37 24.50 -16.54
CA ASN A 230 9.89 23.63 -15.46
C ASN A 230 8.93 22.49 -15.03
N ILE A 231 8.03 22.05 -15.92
CA ILE A 231 7.15 20.90 -15.66
C ILE A 231 7.97 19.60 -15.60
N GLU A 232 9.08 19.54 -16.34
CA GLU A 232 9.99 18.38 -16.33
C GLU A 232 10.53 18.09 -14.93
N SER A 233 10.90 19.10 -14.14
CA SER A 233 11.37 18.91 -12.76
C SER A 233 10.31 18.25 -11.87
N LEU A 234 9.02 18.53 -12.10
CA LEU A 234 7.94 17.87 -11.39
C LEU A 234 7.83 16.39 -11.79
N THR A 235 7.92 16.10 -13.08
CA THR A 235 7.87 14.71 -13.58
C THR A 235 9.12 13.93 -13.17
N GLU A 236 10.28 14.56 -13.03
CA GLU A 236 11.51 13.96 -12.49
C GLU A 236 11.35 13.56 -11.02
N GLU A 237 10.77 14.42 -10.17
CA GLU A 237 10.50 14.08 -8.76
C GLU A 237 9.53 12.90 -8.63
N ILE A 238 8.49 12.85 -9.47
CA ILE A 238 7.58 11.70 -9.53
C ILE A 238 8.34 10.45 -9.99
N SER A 239 9.18 10.56 -11.03
CA SER A 239 10.00 9.46 -11.55
C SER A 239 10.97 8.91 -10.50
N PHE A 240 11.57 9.79 -9.71
CA PHE A 240 12.44 9.39 -8.60
C PHE A 240 11.66 8.62 -7.53
N TYR A 241 10.48 9.13 -7.14
CA TYR A 241 9.60 8.42 -6.19
C TYR A 241 9.18 7.04 -6.73
N ILE A 242 8.76 6.96 -8.00
CA ILE A 242 8.43 5.70 -8.69
C ILE A 242 9.59 4.73 -8.63
N SER A 243 10.80 5.19 -8.93
CA SER A 243 12.00 4.35 -8.93
C SER A 243 12.30 3.79 -7.54
N SER A 244 12.09 4.58 -6.49
CA SER A 244 12.22 4.12 -5.10
C SER A 244 11.21 3.03 -4.74
N LEU A 245 9.96 3.15 -5.19
CA LEU A 245 8.92 2.14 -4.99
C LEU A 245 9.22 0.86 -5.78
N THR A 246 9.57 1.01 -7.06
CA THR A 246 9.82 -0.15 -7.95
C THR A 246 11.07 -0.93 -7.59
N SER A 247 12.06 -0.31 -6.97
CA SER A 247 13.25 -0.99 -6.47
C SER A 247 12.96 -1.96 -5.32
N GLN A 248 11.82 -1.80 -4.65
CA GLN A 248 11.37 -2.67 -3.55
C GLN A 248 10.55 -3.87 -4.02
N ILE A 249 10.22 -3.94 -5.33
CA ILE A 249 9.45 -5.06 -5.87
C ILE A 249 10.35 -6.28 -5.99
N ASP A 250 9.93 -7.36 -5.35
CA ASP A 250 10.50 -8.68 -5.47
C ASP A 250 9.46 -9.71 -5.95
N ASN A 251 9.84 -10.99 -6.00
CA ASN A 251 8.97 -12.08 -6.41
C ASN A 251 7.86 -12.38 -5.39
N SER A 252 7.96 -11.86 -4.18
CA SER A 252 6.98 -12.04 -3.09
C SER A 252 6.01 -10.86 -2.96
N THR A 253 6.20 -9.77 -3.73
CA THR A 253 5.34 -8.59 -3.68
C THR A 253 3.91 -8.93 -4.08
N ILE A 254 2.96 -8.67 -3.19
CA ILE A 254 1.53 -8.91 -3.41
C ILE A 254 0.81 -7.65 -3.90
N SER A 255 -0.20 -7.84 -4.76
CA SER A 255 -1.04 -6.74 -5.29
C SER A 255 -2.52 -7.08 -5.32
N ASN A 256 -2.93 -8.22 -4.76
CA ASN A 256 -4.31 -8.68 -4.74
C ASN A 256 -4.91 -8.43 -3.35
N SER A 257 -6.00 -7.64 -3.28
CA SER A 257 -6.69 -7.30 -2.02
C SER A 257 -7.17 -8.55 -1.27
N ARG A 258 -7.65 -9.58 -1.98
CA ARG A 258 -8.05 -10.85 -1.35
C ARG A 258 -6.87 -11.52 -0.65
N HIS A 259 -5.68 -11.53 -1.28
CA HIS A 259 -4.48 -12.07 -0.63
C HIS A 259 -4.09 -11.25 0.60
N TYR A 260 -4.18 -9.91 0.51
CA TYR A 260 -3.92 -9.03 1.63
C TYR A 260 -4.86 -9.29 2.83
N ASP A 261 -6.16 -9.43 2.57
CA ASP A 261 -7.15 -9.72 3.62
C ASP A 261 -6.91 -11.09 4.28
N LEU A 262 -6.58 -12.11 3.48
CA LEU A 262 -6.26 -13.45 3.99
C LEU A 262 -4.96 -13.47 4.81
N LEU A 263 -3.93 -12.73 4.36
CA LEU A 263 -2.67 -12.60 5.10
C LEU A 263 -2.88 -11.89 6.45
N ASN A 264 -3.70 -10.84 6.50
CA ASN A 264 -4.04 -10.18 7.78
C ASN A 264 -4.80 -11.12 8.71
N LYS A 265 -5.79 -11.85 8.22
CA LYS A 265 -6.51 -12.85 9.01
C LYS A 265 -5.56 -13.93 9.54
N THR A 266 -4.66 -14.44 8.70
CA THR A 266 -3.64 -15.40 9.13
C THR A 266 -2.73 -14.81 10.21
N TYR A 267 -2.30 -13.56 10.04
CA TYR A 267 -1.45 -12.86 11.01
C TYR A 267 -2.15 -12.71 12.37
N GLU A 268 -3.43 -12.37 12.37
CA GLU A 268 -4.25 -12.27 13.58
C GLU A 268 -4.37 -13.61 14.30
N GLU A 269 -4.64 -14.70 13.57
CA GLU A 269 -4.71 -16.05 14.18
C GLU A 269 -3.36 -16.49 14.75
N ILE A 270 -2.26 -16.29 14.03
CA ILE A 270 -0.90 -16.58 14.54
C ILE A 270 -0.60 -15.75 15.79
N HIS A 271 -1.05 -14.51 15.85
CA HIS A 271 -0.88 -13.68 17.04
C HIS A 271 -1.71 -14.19 18.23
N LYS A 272 -2.93 -14.69 17.99
CA LYS A 272 -3.75 -15.37 19.02
C LYS A 272 -3.02 -16.59 19.55
N VAL A 273 -2.50 -17.46 18.67
CA VAL A 273 -1.73 -18.65 19.06
C VAL A 273 -0.56 -18.26 19.97
N LYS A 274 0.24 -17.26 19.61
CA LYS A 274 1.36 -16.77 20.44
C LYS A 274 0.90 -16.27 21.80
N THR A 275 -0.22 -15.54 21.84
CA THR A 275 -0.79 -15.03 23.10
C THR A 275 -1.31 -16.17 23.96
N SER A 276 -1.93 -17.18 23.37
CA SER A 276 -2.44 -18.37 24.05
C SER A 276 -1.30 -19.18 24.67
N ILE A 277 -0.19 -19.36 23.96
CA ILE A 277 1.03 -19.99 24.50
C ILE A 277 1.57 -19.22 25.70
N ALA A 278 1.69 -17.89 25.58
CA ALA A 278 2.22 -17.04 26.66
C ALA A 278 1.34 -17.06 27.92
N ASN A 279 0.04 -17.30 27.76
CA ASN A 279 -0.94 -17.40 28.84
C ASN A 279 -1.18 -18.84 29.32
N ASN A 280 -0.40 -19.82 28.86
CA ASN A 280 -0.54 -21.24 29.18
C ASN A 280 -1.98 -21.77 28.93
N VAL A 281 -2.59 -21.36 27.84
CA VAL A 281 -3.90 -21.85 27.41
C VAL A 281 -3.78 -23.31 26.99
N SER A 282 -4.82 -24.11 27.23
CA SER A 282 -4.84 -25.55 26.93
C SER A 282 -4.62 -25.86 25.44
N SER A 283 -3.98 -27.00 25.16
CA SER A 283 -3.56 -27.42 23.81
C SER A 283 -4.73 -27.59 22.85
N ASP A 284 -5.94 -27.92 23.33
CA ASP A 284 -7.16 -28.05 22.54
C ASP A 284 -7.59 -26.71 21.91
N LEU A 285 -7.56 -25.62 22.68
CA LEU A 285 -7.86 -24.29 22.18
C LEU A 285 -6.77 -23.78 21.23
N LEU A 286 -5.50 -24.09 21.54
CA LEU A 286 -4.36 -23.76 20.68
C LEU A 286 -4.49 -24.43 19.31
N ALA A 287 -4.92 -25.70 19.27
CA ALA A 287 -5.12 -26.45 18.04
C ALA A 287 -6.18 -25.81 17.13
N ILE A 288 -7.24 -25.23 17.71
CA ILE A 288 -8.29 -24.54 16.94
C ILE A 288 -7.74 -23.32 16.21
N ASP A 289 -6.99 -22.46 16.91
CA ASP A 289 -6.42 -21.23 16.32
C ASP A 289 -5.39 -21.57 15.24
N ILE A 290 -4.57 -22.61 15.46
CA ILE A 290 -3.61 -23.11 14.46
C ILE A 290 -4.34 -23.64 13.21
N LYS A 291 -5.40 -24.43 13.36
CA LYS A 291 -6.22 -24.92 12.24
C LYS A 291 -6.82 -23.77 11.44
N GLN A 292 -7.27 -22.71 12.09
CA GLN A 292 -7.81 -21.54 11.43
C GLN A 292 -6.74 -20.80 10.61
N ALA A 293 -5.52 -20.69 11.13
CA ALA A 293 -4.39 -20.11 10.38
C ALA A 293 -4.02 -20.98 9.16
N ILE A 294 -3.99 -22.31 9.30
CA ILE A 294 -3.76 -23.27 8.20
C ILE A 294 -4.83 -23.11 7.11
N TYR A 295 -6.09 -22.95 7.50
CA TYR A 295 -7.20 -22.74 6.57
C TYR A 295 -6.99 -21.48 5.72
N TYR A 296 -6.67 -20.33 6.34
CA TYR A 296 -6.43 -19.09 5.60
C TYR A 296 -5.20 -19.17 4.68
N LEU A 297 -4.13 -19.86 5.11
CA LEU A 297 -2.97 -20.12 4.23
C LEU A 297 -3.35 -21.03 3.06
N GLY A 298 -4.22 -22.01 3.26
CA GLY A 298 -4.76 -22.86 2.20
C GLY A 298 -5.60 -22.09 1.17
N GLU A 299 -6.44 -21.15 1.63
CA GLU A 299 -7.19 -20.27 0.75
C GLU A 299 -6.29 -19.37 -0.13
N LEU A 300 -5.14 -18.94 0.39
CA LEU A 300 -4.15 -18.15 -0.36
C LEU A 300 -3.54 -18.93 -1.52
N THR A 301 -3.29 -20.23 -1.33
CA THR A 301 -2.63 -21.09 -2.33
C THR A 301 -3.62 -21.83 -3.22
N GLY A 302 -4.91 -21.79 -2.86
CA GLY A 302 -5.97 -22.56 -3.52
C GLY A 302 -6.00 -24.03 -3.11
N GLU A 303 -5.33 -24.37 -2.01
CA GLU A 303 -5.27 -25.73 -1.43
C GLU A 303 -6.13 -25.79 -0.17
N ILE A 304 -7.40 -26.17 -0.32
CA ILE A 304 -8.34 -26.34 0.79
C ILE A 304 -8.56 -27.82 0.99
N SER A 305 -8.06 -28.39 2.11
CA SER A 305 -8.50 -29.72 2.54
C SER A 305 -8.58 -29.83 4.07
N ASN A 306 -9.78 -30.14 4.55
CA ASN A 306 -10.01 -30.46 5.96
C ASN A 306 -9.37 -31.80 6.39
N ASP A 307 -9.08 -32.68 5.42
CA ASP A 307 -8.55 -34.03 5.67
C ASP A 307 -7.02 -34.09 5.79
N GLU A 308 -6.31 -32.99 5.54
CA GLU A 308 -4.85 -32.97 5.46
C GLU A 308 -4.18 -33.21 6.82
N ILE A 309 -4.75 -32.69 7.91
CA ILE A 309 -4.23 -32.89 9.27
C ILE A 309 -4.35 -34.36 9.66
N LEU A 310 -5.52 -34.95 9.44
CA LEU A 310 -5.75 -36.38 9.69
C LEU A 310 -4.84 -37.26 8.83
N GLY A 311 -4.73 -36.94 7.53
CA GLY A 311 -3.82 -37.66 6.63
C GLY A 311 -2.37 -37.59 7.03
N ASN A 312 -1.91 -36.47 7.58
CA ASN A 312 -0.54 -36.30 8.11
C ASN A 312 -0.28 -37.13 9.34
N ILE A 313 -1.24 -37.20 10.29
CA ILE A 313 -1.19 -38.07 11.47
C ILE A 313 -1.06 -39.54 11.04
N PHE A 314 -1.95 -40.04 10.17
CA PHE A 314 -1.92 -41.42 9.72
C PHE A 314 -0.65 -41.75 8.93
N SER A 315 -0.11 -40.86 8.13
CA SER A 315 1.07 -41.13 7.30
C SER A 315 2.38 -41.13 8.09
N LYS A 316 2.51 -40.31 9.12
CA LYS A 316 3.77 -40.16 9.88
C LYS A 316 3.87 -41.05 11.12
N PHE A 317 2.76 -41.38 11.75
CA PHE A 317 2.75 -42.07 13.03
C PHE A 317 2.29 -43.52 12.96
N CYS A 318 2.09 -44.08 11.75
CA CYS A 318 1.78 -45.50 11.57
C CYS A 318 0.64 -46.03 12.46
N ILE A 319 -0.37 -45.23 12.78
CA ILE A 319 -1.54 -45.67 13.55
C ILE A 319 -2.40 -46.52 12.62
N GLY A 320 -2.26 -47.83 12.67
CA GLY A 320 -3.04 -48.78 11.86
C GLY A 320 -2.25 -49.94 11.24
N LYS A 321 -1.19 -50.41 11.88
CA LYS A 321 -0.60 -51.74 11.62
C LYS A 321 -0.79 -52.66 12.78
#